data_9063e57508600c3bba590e560be29fbd
#
_entry.id   9063e57508600c3bba590e560be29fbd
#
_cell.length_a   1.000
_cell.length_b   1.000
_cell.length_c   1.000
_cell.angle_alpha   90.00
_cell.angle_beta   90.00
_cell.angle_gamma   90.00
#
_symmetry.space_group_name_H-M   'P 1'
#
loop_
_entity.id
_entity.type
_entity.pdbx_description
1 polymer ?
#
loop_
_entity_poly.entity_id
_entity_poly.type
_entity_poly.pdbx_seq_one_letter_code
_entity_poly.pdbx_strand_id
1 'polypeptide(L)'
;MRVVSLVPSATEILFARGVGEKVVGRDDSSYYPPEAQRLPSVGYQFRLSAEGILSLKPTLVIGREDVRPKEVVEQLERAGVAVVLVPATPSVEGAKAKIRTVAQAVGRVEQGEAMVRALERDLLLLKAFQAQHAPKGRLKA
;
A
#
# COMPACT_ATOMS: atom_id res chain seq x y z
N MET A 1 -3.32 -15.97 -7.79
CA MET A 1 -2.57 -14.99 -6.97
C MET A 1 -3.22 -14.82 -5.62
N ARG A 2 -2.44 -14.89 -4.58
CA ARG A 2 -2.91 -14.70 -3.20
C ARG A 2 -2.02 -13.64 -2.56
N VAL A 3 -2.60 -12.54 -2.18
CA VAL A 3 -1.85 -11.37 -1.70
C VAL A 3 -2.09 -11.13 -0.22
N VAL A 4 -1.01 -10.95 0.53
CA VAL A 4 -1.09 -10.45 1.90
C VAL A 4 -0.57 -9.02 1.87
N SER A 5 -1.38 -8.08 2.34
CA SER A 5 -1.00 -6.67 2.38
C SER A 5 -0.70 -6.25 3.81
N LEU A 6 0.50 -5.74 4.02
CA LEU A 6 0.98 -5.31 5.33
C LEU A 6 1.00 -3.79 5.45
N VAL A 7 0.37 -3.09 4.50
CA VAL A 7 0.39 -1.63 4.47
C VAL A 7 -1.00 -1.11 4.17
N PRO A 8 -1.57 -0.25 5.03
CA PRO A 8 -2.93 0.27 4.78
C PRO A 8 -3.11 0.91 3.42
N SER A 9 -2.15 1.71 2.97
CA SER A 9 -2.27 2.36 1.67
C SER A 9 -2.24 1.35 0.52
N ALA A 10 -1.46 0.29 0.63
CA ALA A 10 -1.44 -0.75 -0.39
C ALA A 10 -2.78 -1.50 -0.40
N THR A 11 -3.33 -1.78 0.78
CA THR A 11 -4.64 -2.44 0.89
C THR A 11 -5.69 -1.61 0.16
N GLU A 12 -5.71 -0.30 0.40
CA GLU A 12 -6.66 0.60 -0.26
C GLU A 12 -6.49 0.59 -1.79
N ILE A 13 -5.25 0.61 -2.25
CA ILE A 13 -4.95 0.59 -3.68
C ILE A 13 -5.48 -0.71 -4.31
N LEU A 14 -5.22 -1.83 -3.66
CA LEU A 14 -5.64 -3.14 -4.17
C LEU A 14 -7.16 -3.22 -4.32
N PHE A 15 -7.90 -2.79 -3.31
CA PHE A 15 -9.35 -2.81 -3.38
C PHE A 15 -9.87 -1.80 -4.40
N ALA A 16 -9.27 -0.62 -4.48
CA ALA A 16 -9.69 0.40 -5.42
C ALA A 16 -9.44 0.01 -6.88
N ARG A 17 -8.44 -0.85 -7.12
CA ARG A 17 -8.09 -1.24 -8.49
C ARG A 17 -8.63 -2.61 -8.88
N GLY A 18 -9.60 -3.12 -8.15
CA GLY A 18 -10.29 -4.33 -8.53
C GLY A 18 -9.57 -5.63 -8.23
N VAL A 19 -8.55 -5.58 -7.36
CA VAL A 19 -7.78 -6.76 -6.98
C VAL A 19 -8.08 -7.19 -5.55
N GLY A 20 -9.07 -6.60 -4.92
CA GLY A 20 -9.40 -6.89 -3.52
C GLY A 20 -9.72 -8.37 -3.29
N GLU A 21 -10.32 -9.04 -4.25
CA GLU A 21 -10.64 -10.46 -4.12
C GLU A 21 -9.40 -11.34 -4.06
N LYS A 22 -8.25 -10.83 -4.46
CA LYS A 22 -6.99 -11.58 -4.39
C LYS A 22 -6.30 -11.40 -3.05
N VAL A 23 -6.77 -10.48 -2.22
CA VAL A 23 -6.16 -10.22 -0.92
C VAL A 23 -6.68 -11.24 0.07
N VAL A 24 -5.78 -12.01 0.66
CA VAL A 24 -6.16 -13.09 1.58
C VAL A 24 -5.78 -12.78 3.03
N GLY A 25 -5.08 -11.69 3.27
CA GLY A 25 -4.71 -11.29 4.63
C GLY A 25 -4.24 -9.85 4.65
N ARG A 26 -4.23 -9.28 5.84
CA ARG A 26 -3.86 -7.90 6.05
C ARG A 26 -3.12 -7.75 7.37
N ASP A 27 -2.47 -6.61 7.58
CA ASP A 27 -1.95 -6.29 8.90
C ASP A 27 -3.05 -5.63 9.74
N ASP A 28 -2.80 -5.47 11.04
CA ASP A 28 -3.79 -4.93 11.97
C ASP A 28 -4.30 -3.53 11.61
N SER A 29 -3.48 -2.72 10.95
CA SER A 29 -3.86 -1.35 10.62
C SER A 29 -4.57 -1.22 9.28
N SER A 30 -4.67 -2.30 8.50
CA SER A 30 -5.32 -2.29 7.19
C SER A 30 -6.80 -2.63 7.32
N TYR A 31 -7.59 -1.67 7.79
CA TYR A 31 -9.02 -1.92 7.99
C TYR A 31 -9.91 -1.09 7.06
N TYR A 32 -9.35 -0.44 6.09
CA TYR A 32 -10.11 0.29 5.08
C TYR A 32 -9.73 -0.23 3.70
N PRO A 33 -10.67 -0.48 2.78
CA PRO A 33 -12.12 -0.28 2.96
C PRO A 33 -12.73 -1.30 3.92
N PRO A 34 -14.01 -1.13 4.30
CA PRO A 34 -14.64 -2.03 5.28
C PRO A 34 -14.52 -3.51 4.95
N GLU A 35 -14.49 -3.86 3.68
CA GLU A 35 -14.33 -5.25 3.25
C GLU A 35 -13.02 -5.85 3.75
N ALA A 36 -12.00 -5.03 3.94
CA ALA A 36 -10.71 -5.52 4.42
C ALA A 36 -10.80 -6.06 5.84
N GLN A 37 -11.75 -5.56 6.63
CA GLN A 37 -11.91 -5.99 8.02
C GLN A 37 -12.33 -7.45 8.13
N ARG A 38 -12.87 -8.02 7.08
CA ARG A 38 -13.29 -9.42 7.05
C ARG A 38 -12.12 -10.37 6.82
N LEU A 39 -10.97 -9.83 6.43
CA LEU A 39 -9.80 -10.65 6.15
C LEU A 39 -9.04 -10.94 7.44
N PRO A 40 -8.40 -12.10 7.51
CA PRO A 40 -7.56 -12.40 8.69
C PRO A 40 -6.44 -11.38 8.81
N SER A 41 -6.16 -10.97 10.03
CA SER A 41 -5.01 -10.12 10.32
C SER A 41 -3.82 -10.99 10.63
N VAL A 42 -2.65 -10.62 10.12
CA VAL A 42 -1.40 -11.33 10.42
C VAL A 42 -0.57 -10.56 11.46
N GLY A 43 -1.18 -9.58 12.12
CA GLY A 43 -0.53 -8.83 13.17
C GLY A 43 -0.08 -7.45 12.69
N TYR A 44 0.75 -6.83 13.50
CA TYR A 44 1.21 -5.47 13.25
C TYR A 44 2.51 -5.51 12.44
N GLN A 45 2.65 -4.60 11.47
CA GLN A 45 3.76 -4.63 10.53
C GLN A 45 5.15 -4.48 11.16
N PHE A 46 5.23 -4.10 12.42
CA PHE A 46 6.50 -4.02 13.13
C PHE A 46 6.69 -5.17 14.11
N ARG A 47 5.82 -6.18 14.06
CA ARG A 47 5.91 -7.38 14.90
C ARG A 47 5.40 -8.59 14.14
N LEU A 48 5.90 -8.76 12.93
CA LEU A 48 5.41 -9.81 12.06
C LEU A 48 5.96 -11.18 12.41
N SER A 49 5.19 -12.21 12.07
CA SER A 49 5.61 -13.60 12.15
C SER A 49 5.51 -14.18 10.75
N ALA A 50 6.60 -14.73 10.25
CA ALA A 50 6.58 -15.40 8.95
C ALA A 50 5.62 -16.56 8.95
N GLU A 51 5.53 -17.30 10.07
CA GLU A 51 4.63 -18.43 10.16
C GLU A 51 3.17 -18.01 10.01
N GLY A 52 2.77 -16.93 10.68
CA GLY A 52 1.42 -16.40 10.56
C GLY A 52 1.08 -16.00 9.15
N ILE A 53 2.01 -15.35 8.47
CA ILE A 53 1.81 -14.94 7.08
C ILE A 53 1.74 -16.16 6.17
N LEU A 54 2.65 -17.10 6.32
CA LEU A 54 2.71 -18.29 5.48
C LEU A 54 1.50 -19.20 5.66
N SER A 55 0.83 -19.13 6.82
CA SER A 55 -0.37 -19.94 7.05
C SER A 55 -1.49 -19.59 6.08
N LEU A 56 -1.47 -18.39 5.49
CA LEU A 56 -2.45 -17.96 4.51
C LEU A 56 -2.08 -18.35 3.08
N LYS A 57 -0.95 -18.99 2.91
CA LYS A 57 -0.44 -19.47 1.63
C LYS A 57 -0.38 -18.37 0.56
N PRO A 58 0.29 -17.26 0.85
CA PRO A 58 0.37 -16.17 -0.11
C PRO A 58 1.34 -16.49 -1.23
N THR A 59 1.10 -15.89 -2.39
CA THR A 59 2.09 -15.89 -3.47
C THR A 59 2.83 -14.57 -3.53
N LEU A 60 2.24 -13.53 -2.93
CA LEU A 60 2.81 -12.18 -2.92
C LEU A 60 2.53 -11.53 -1.57
N VAL A 61 3.53 -10.92 -1.00
CA VAL A 61 3.39 -10.10 0.20
C VAL A 61 3.85 -8.70 -0.13
N ILE A 62 3.02 -7.70 0.18
CA ILE A 62 3.36 -6.31 -0.03
C ILE A 62 3.54 -5.67 1.35
N GLY A 63 4.72 -5.13 1.59
CA GLY A 63 5.05 -4.48 2.85
C GLY A 63 5.66 -3.12 2.62
N ARG A 64 5.85 -2.38 3.70
CA ARG A 64 6.57 -1.13 3.64
C ARG A 64 8.04 -1.42 3.92
N GLU A 65 8.93 -0.61 3.38
CA GLU A 65 10.35 -0.90 3.45
C GLU A 65 10.91 -0.92 4.88
N ASP A 66 10.16 -0.42 5.86
CA ASP A 66 10.57 -0.43 7.26
C ASP A 66 9.87 -1.50 8.11
N VAL A 67 9.31 -2.55 7.50
CA VAL A 67 8.68 -3.64 8.26
C VAL A 67 9.68 -4.30 9.22
N ARG A 68 9.15 -4.84 10.29
CA ARG A 68 9.95 -5.50 11.33
C ARG A 68 9.33 -6.83 11.74
N PRO A 69 10.12 -7.82 12.10
CA PRO A 69 11.58 -7.85 11.97
C PRO A 69 11.98 -8.11 10.51
N LYS A 70 13.14 -7.62 10.13
CA LYS A 70 13.60 -7.74 8.73
C LYS A 70 13.79 -9.19 8.30
N GLU A 71 14.11 -10.06 9.23
CA GLU A 71 14.29 -11.48 8.96
C GLU A 71 13.06 -12.14 8.37
N VAL A 72 11.87 -11.57 8.64
CA VAL A 72 10.63 -12.12 8.10
C VAL A 72 10.64 -12.07 6.57
N VAL A 73 11.17 -10.98 5.99
CA VAL A 73 11.26 -10.86 4.54
C VAL A 73 12.09 -12.00 3.96
N GLU A 74 13.25 -12.28 4.55
CA GLU A 74 14.10 -13.36 4.07
C GLU A 74 13.42 -14.72 4.22
N GLN A 75 12.72 -14.92 5.33
CA GLN A 75 12.01 -16.18 5.56
C GLN A 75 10.92 -16.40 4.53
N LEU A 76 10.18 -15.34 4.18
CA LEU A 76 9.13 -15.42 3.17
C LEU A 76 9.73 -15.73 1.80
N GLU A 77 10.83 -15.08 1.45
CA GLU A 77 11.47 -15.30 0.16
C GLU A 77 12.02 -16.71 0.05
N ARG A 78 12.58 -17.24 1.13
CA ARG A 78 13.06 -18.63 1.13
C ARG A 78 11.92 -19.63 0.95
N ALA A 79 10.72 -19.25 1.38
CA ALA A 79 9.54 -20.10 1.21
C ALA A 79 8.92 -19.97 -0.18
N GLY A 80 9.52 -19.19 -1.06
CA GLY A 80 9.03 -19.03 -2.42
C GLY A 80 8.00 -17.95 -2.61
N VAL A 81 7.82 -17.07 -1.61
CA VAL A 81 6.86 -15.97 -1.68
C VAL A 81 7.56 -14.74 -2.23
N ALA A 82 6.95 -14.08 -3.21
CA ALA A 82 7.46 -12.81 -3.71
C ALA A 82 7.14 -11.73 -2.67
N VAL A 83 8.14 -10.93 -2.32
CA VAL A 83 7.95 -9.83 -1.36
C VAL A 83 8.27 -8.53 -2.08
N VAL A 84 7.30 -7.61 -2.08
CA VAL A 84 7.45 -6.30 -2.69
C VAL A 84 7.34 -5.25 -1.58
N LEU A 85 8.35 -4.41 -1.47
CA LEU A 85 8.39 -3.38 -0.43
C LEU A 85 8.15 -2.02 -1.05
N VAL A 86 7.19 -1.28 -0.49
CA VAL A 86 6.88 0.06 -0.97
C VAL A 86 7.61 1.11 -0.15
N PRO A 87 7.89 2.28 -0.75
CA PRO A 87 8.59 3.34 -0.03
C PRO A 87 7.83 3.82 1.20
N ALA A 88 8.57 4.20 2.23
CA ALA A 88 8.00 4.77 3.44
C ALA A 88 8.00 6.30 3.43
N THR A 89 8.54 6.91 2.38
CA THR A 89 8.70 8.37 2.30
C THR A 89 7.35 9.08 2.22
N PRO A 90 7.05 9.98 3.16
CA PRO A 90 5.77 10.70 3.17
C PRO A 90 5.80 11.92 2.25
N SER A 91 5.82 11.72 0.95
CA SER A 91 5.87 12.78 -0.04
C SER A 91 4.96 12.43 -1.19
N VAL A 92 4.70 13.41 -2.06
CA VAL A 92 3.92 13.18 -3.28
C VAL A 92 4.62 12.16 -4.15
N GLU A 93 5.93 12.30 -4.31
CA GLU A 93 6.69 11.35 -5.13
C GLU A 93 6.68 9.95 -4.51
N GLY A 94 6.74 9.86 -3.18
CA GLY A 94 6.62 8.58 -2.49
C GLY A 94 5.25 7.97 -2.71
N ALA A 95 4.19 8.76 -2.71
CA ALA A 95 2.83 8.27 -2.96
C ALA A 95 2.70 7.73 -4.38
N LYS A 96 3.24 8.43 -5.37
CA LYS A 96 3.24 7.97 -6.76
C LYS A 96 4.02 6.66 -6.90
N ALA A 97 5.19 6.60 -6.29
CA ALA A 97 6.03 5.40 -6.35
C ALA A 97 5.32 4.21 -5.71
N LYS A 98 4.61 4.43 -4.61
CA LYS A 98 3.86 3.38 -3.95
C LYS A 98 2.76 2.84 -4.86
N ILE A 99 1.99 3.73 -5.49
CA ILE A 99 0.93 3.33 -6.41
C ILE A 99 1.50 2.49 -7.55
N ARG A 100 2.59 2.95 -8.14
CA ARG A 100 3.22 2.24 -9.26
C ARG A 100 3.76 0.89 -8.84
N THR A 101 4.40 0.83 -7.68
CA THR A 101 4.97 -0.41 -7.17
C THR A 101 3.88 -1.45 -6.93
N VAL A 102 2.78 -1.06 -6.28
CA VAL A 102 1.68 -1.97 -6.02
C VAL A 102 1.02 -2.41 -7.33
N ALA A 103 0.75 -1.47 -8.23
CA ALA A 103 0.10 -1.78 -9.50
C ALA A 103 0.93 -2.74 -10.33
N GLN A 104 2.24 -2.51 -10.38
CA GLN A 104 3.13 -3.38 -11.13
C GLN A 104 3.17 -4.78 -10.53
N ALA A 105 3.18 -4.87 -9.20
CA ALA A 105 3.25 -6.15 -8.52
C ALA A 105 2.03 -7.04 -8.78
N VAL A 106 0.87 -6.44 -9.02
CA VAL A 106 -0.37 -7.19 -9.26
C VAL A 106 -0.84 -7.16 -10.72
N GLY A 107 0.00 -6.66 -11.62
CA GLY A 107 -0.32 -6.66 -13.05
C GLY A 107 -1.38 -5.67 -13.46
N ARG A 108 -1.46 -4.54 -12.77
CA ARG A 108 -2.46 -3.49 -13.04
C ARG A 108 -1.77 -2.16 -13.36
N VAL A 109 -0.74 -2.20 -14.20
CA VAL A 109 0.08 -1.02 -14.49
C VAL A 109 -0.76 0.14 -15.01
N GLU A 110 -1.67 -0.13 -15.95
CA GLU A 110 -2.48 0.95 -16.52
C GLU A 110 -3.41 1.59 -15.50
N GLN A 111 -4.02 0.77 -14.65
CA GLN A 111 -4.86 1.29 -13.58
C GLN A 111 -4.04 2.10 -12.58
N GLY A 112 -2.80 1.68 -12.32
CA GLY A 112 -1.90 2.44 -11.47
C GLY A 112 -1.55 3.79 -12.06
N GLU A 113 -1.26 3.85 -13.37
CA GLU A 113 -0.96 5.12 -14.03
C GLU A 113 -2.17 6.05 -14.04
N ALA A 114 -3.37 5.50 -14.21
CA ALA A 114 -4.58 6.30 -14.12
C ALA A 114 -4.75 6.91 -12.73
N MET A 115 -4.40 6.14 -11.70
CA MET A 115 -4.47 6.60 -10.32
C MET A 115 -3.44 7.70 -10.05
N VAL A 116 -2.24 7.55 -10.59
CA VAL A 116 -1.20 8.58 -10.48
C VAL A 116 -1.66 9.88 -11.15
N ARG A 117 -2.26 9.77 -12.34
CA ARG A 117 -2.77 10.96 -13.05
C ARG A 117 -3.88 11.64 -12.27
N ALA A 118 -4.76 10.85 -11.63
CA ALA A 118 -5.82 11.42 -10.80
C ALA A 118 -5.23 12.15 -9.60
N LEU A 119 -4.22 11.59 -8.97
CA LEU A 119 -3.53 12.24 -7.86
C LEU A 119 -2.92 13.56 -8.30
N GLU A 120 -2.27 13.58 -9.45
CA GLU A 120 -1.66 14.80 -9.98
C GLU A 120 -2.70 15.87 -10.25
N ARG A 121 -3.84 15.48 -10.82
CA ARG A 121 -4.94 16.41 -11.07
C ARG A 121 -5.48 17.01 -9.78
N ASP A 122 -5.68 16.16 -8.78
CA ASP A 122 -6.20 16.61 -7.49
C ASP A 122 -5.24 17.58 -6.82
N LEU A 123 -3.95 17.32 -6.94
CA LEU A 123 -2.93 18.21 -6.39
C LEU A 123 -2.91 19.56 -7.07
N LEU A 124 -3.09 19.58 -8.41
CA LEU A 124 -3.17 20.84 -9.14
C LEU A 124 -4.40 21.63 -8.74
N LEU A 125 -5.55 20.98 -8.58
CA LEU A 125 -6.77 21.63 -8.13
C LEU A 125 -6.62 22.19 -6.72
N LEU A 126 -5.99 21.44 -5.84
CA LEU A 126 -5.76 21.89 -4.49
C LEU A 126 -4.86 23.13 -4.46
N LYS A 127 -3.81 23.14 -5.26
CA LYS A 127 -2.93 24.29 -5.35
C LYS A 127 -3.66 25.52 -5.88
N ALA A 128 -4.49 25.33 -6.89
CA ALA A 128 -5.28 26.44 -7.45
C ALA A 128 -6.24 26.99 -6.41
N PHE A 129 -6.91 26.10 -5.67
CA PHE A 129 -7.82 26.52 -4.62
C PHE A 129 -7.09 27.31 -3.53
N GLN A 130 -5.93 26.81 -3.10
CA GLN A 130 -5.14 27.47 -2.06
C GLN A 130 -4.65 28.84 -2.54
N ALA A 131 -4.26 28.96 -3.79
CA ALA A 131 -3.81 30.22 -4.34
C ALA A 131 -4.95 31.26 -4.35
N GLN A 132 -6.18 30.80 -4.63
CA GLN A 132 -7.33 31.70 -4.67
C GLN A 132 -7.85 32.10 -3.28
N HIS A 133 -7.73 31.20 -2.31
CA HIS A 133 -8.38 31.38 -1.02
C HIS A 133 -7.43 31.65 0.14
N ALA A 134 -6.13 31.64 -0.10
CA ALA A 134 -5.18 31.90 0.98
C ALA A 134 -5.29 33.35 1.41
N PRO A 135 -5.30 33.64 2.71
CA PRO A 135 -5.29 35.00 3.19
C PRO A 135 -4.02 35.72 2.74
N LYS A 136 -4.19 36.97 2.33
CA LYS A 136 -3.08 37.71 1.90
C LYS A 136 -2.08 37.90 3.03
N GLY A 137 -0.80 37.73 2.74
CA GLY A 137 0.24 37.91 3.73
C GLY A 137 0.45 36.74 4.69
N ARG A 138 -0.36 35.68 4.54
CA ARG A 138 -0.21 34.59 5.38
C ARG A 138 0.74 33.59 4.84
N LEU A 139 1.67 33.19 5.62
CA LEU A 139 2.53 32.20 5.18
C LEU A 139 2.34 31.06 6.00
N LYS A 140 2.27 29.97 5.45
CA LYS A 140 1.98 28.96 6.13
C LYS A 140 2.87 28.11 6.04
N ALA A 141 3.19 27.71 6.71
CA ALA A 141 4.20 26.72 6.63
C ALA A 141 3.76 25.37 6.45
#